data_8f955356cffa5d1c5f6ad0d7eb45dd66
#
_entry.id   8f955356cffa5d1c5f6ad0d7eb45dd66
#
_cell.length_a   1.000
_cell.length_b   1.000
_cell.length_c   1.000
_cell.angle_alpha   90.00
_cell.angle_beta   90.00
_cell.angle_gamma   90.00
#
_symmetry.space_group_name_H-M   'P 1'
#
loop_
_entity.id
_entity.type
_entity.pdbx_description
1 polymer ?
#
loop_
_entity_poly.entity_id
_entity_poly.type
_entity_poly.pdbx_seq_one_letter_code
_entity_poly.pdbx_strand_id
1 'polypeptide(L)'
;QKTAYEIYQCDWSSDVCSSDLERLISFDLGIKNDPTVISFLFRDPTEEIIYLHKQITIPTGETPDEYVHYLLDRETKGVPIALPHDGGQPGRYTLTEQSVREVFEDSYGLNCIPGAILNPPNDQGKVTNHKAYGINIMRMGMERGSFMVNESCTKFLEEARNYAIDDLGRFSDPDDHIDSARIGVLALIQGHGESVVSRANSFAAKRFAPIEGKVQ
;
A
#
# COMPACT_ATOMS: atom_id res chain seq x y z
N GLN A 1 -24.37 9.28 5.48
CA GLN A 1 -22.99 9.36 6.03
C GLN A 1 -22.74 8.08 6.80
N LYS A 2 -21.80 7.26 6.33
CA LYS A 2 -21.32 6.11 7.10
C LYS A 2 -20.44 6.64 8.22
N THR A 3 -20.68 6.18 9.44
CA THR A 3 -19.82 6.55 10.57
C THR A 3 -18.48 5.82 10.45
N ALA A 4 -17.42 6.38 11.05
CA ALA A 4 -16.13 5.69 11.15
C ALA A 4 -16.28 4.25 11.70
N TYR A 5 -17.24 4.04 12.61
CA TYR A 5 -17.58 2.74 13.18
C TYR A 5 -18.10 1.73 12.14
N GLU A 6 -18.90 2.15 11.16
CA GLU A 6 -19.41 1.28 10.09
C GLU A 6 -18.30 0.88 9.11
N ILE A 7 -17.30 1.74 8.93
CA ILE A 7 -16.10 1.41 8.13
C ILE A 7 -15.17 0.48 8.91
N TYR A 8 -15.09 0.62 10.24
CA TYR A 8 -14.32 -0.27 11.12
C TYR A 8 -14.83 -1.71 11.14
N GLN A 9 -16.13 -1.93 10.93
CA GLN A 9 -16.74 -3.27 10.88
C GLN A 9 -16.73 -3.89 9.48
N CYS A 10 -16.34 -3.15 8.46
CA CYS A 10 -16.17 -3.74 7.14
C CYS A 10 -15.03 -4.76 7.19
N ASP A 11 -15.38 -6.02 7.10
CA ASP A 11 -14.44 -7.06 6.73
C ASP A 11 -13.87 -6.68 5.36
N TRP A 12 -12.55 -6.82 5.18
CA TRP A 12 -11.88 -6.58 3.91
C TRP A 12 -12.55 -7.34 2.75
N SER A 13 -13.25 -8.45 3.08
CA SER A 13 -13.97 -9.33 2.17
C SER A 13 -15.41 -8.96 1.90
N SER A 14 -16.03 -8.14 2.74
CA SER A 14 -17.46 -7.96 2.62
C SER A 14 -17.81 -7.00 1.48
N ASP A 15 -18.64 -7.47 0.54
CA ASP A 15 -19.32 -6.66 -0.49
C ASP A 15 -20.14 -5.49 0.08
N VAL A 16 -20.20 -5.39 1.41
CA VAL A 16 -20.92 -4.37 2.18
C VAL A 16 -20.06 -3.11 2.41
N CYS A 17 -18.73 -3.19 2.31
CA CYS A 17 -17.90 -2.01 2.19
C CYS A 17 -18.20 -1.34 0.86
N SER A 18 -18.68 -0.11 0.88
CA SER A 18 -19.22 0.58 -0.28
C SER A 18 -18.30 0.35 -1.49
N SER A 19 -18.92 -0.03 -2.61
CA SER A 19 -18.27 -0.28 -3.89
C SER A 19 -17.35 0.85 -4.36
N ASP A 20 -17.41 1.98 -3.70
CA ASP A 20 -16.75 3.23 -4.07
C ASP A 20 -15.42 3.47 -3.35
N LEU A 21 -15.10 2.65 -2.31
CA LEU A 21 -13.81 2.77 -1.63
C LEU A 21 -12.67 2.27 -2.52
N GLU A 22 -11.65 3.08 -2.67
CA GLU A 22 -10.40 2.69 -3.29
C GLU A 22 -9.59 1.85 -2.31
N ARG A 23 -9.07 0.70 -2.75
CA ARG A 23 -8.25 -0.21 -1.96
C ARG A 23 -6.82 -0.21 -2.43
N LEU A 24 -5.90 -0.38 -1.51
CA LEU A 24 -4.47 -0.48 -1.79
C LEU A 24 -3.77 -1.31 -0.72
N ILE A 25 -2.77 -2.06 -1.14
CA ILE A 25 -1.85 -2.79 -0.26
C ILE A 25 -0.48 -2.15 -0.41
N SER A 26 0.22 -1.91 0.69
CA SER A 26 1.59 -1.41 0.65
C SER A 26 2.52 -2.24 1.52
N PHE A 27 3.79 -2.21 1.17
CA PHE A 27 4.85 -2.96 1.84
C PHE A 27 5.93 -2.02 2.36
N ASP A 28 6.47 -2.38 3.51
CA ASP A 28 7.85 -2.12 3.85
C ASP A 28 8.59 -3.45 3.88
N LEU A 29 9.64 -3.57 3.08
CA LEU A 29 10.34 -4.84 2.87
C LEU A 29 11.55 -4.93 3.80
N GLY A 30 11.49 -5.83 4.77
CA GLY A 30 12.61 -6.12 5.66
C GLY A 30 13.74 -6.91 4.99
N ILE A 31 14.98 -6.70 5.44
CA ILE A 31 16.16 -7.43 5.02
C ILE A 31 16.80 -8.09 6.22
N LYS A 32 17.01 -9.40 6.17
CA LYS A 32 17.74 -10.20 7.17
C LYS A 32 17.21 -10.09 8.60
N ASN A 33 17.32 -8.92 9.23
CA ASN A 33 16.98 -8.70 10.65
C ASN A 33 15.75 -7.82 10.83
N ASP A 34 15.26 -7.18 9.78
CA ASP A 34 14.10 -6.31 9.83
C ASP A 34 12.85 -7.08 9.37
N PRO A 35 11.70 -6.93 10.02
CA PRO A 35 10.47 -7.56 9.58
C PRO A 35 9.96 -6.90 8.30
N THR A 36 9.24 -7.67 7.48
CA THR A 36 8.42 -7.10 6.42
C THR A 36 7.06 -6.72 6.98
N VAL A 37 6.57 -5.53 6.66
CA VAL A 37 5.25 -5.08 7.08
C VAL A 37 4.35 -4.87 5.86
N ILE A 38 3.15 -5.48 5.91
CA ILE A 38 2.10 -5.29 4.91
C ILE A 38 1.01 -4.42 5.51
N SER A 39 0.66 -3.32 4.83
CA SER A 39 -0.44 -2.44 5.21
C SER A 39 -1.59 -2.55 4.22
N PHE A 40 -2.82 -2.63 4.73
CA PHE A 40 -4.06 -2.65 3.97
C PHE A 40 -4.78 -1.32 4.18
N LEU A 41 -4.96 -0.55 3.11
CA LEU A 41 -5.51 0.79 3.17
C LEU A 41 -6.77 0.91 2.31
N PHE A 42 -7.68 1.77 2.77
CA PHE A 42 -8.83 2.24 2.01
C PHE A 42 -8.75 3.75 1.85
N ARG A 43 -9.29 4.26 0.75
CA ARG A 43 -9.60 5.68 0.61
C ARG A 43 -11.07 5.83 0.25
N ASP A 44 -11.76 6.70 0.96
CA ASP A 44 -13.04 7.23 0.54
C ASP A 44 -12.77 8.46 -0.35
N PRO A 45 -13.01 8.37 -1.67
CA PRO A 45 -12.74 9.49 -2.58
C PRO A 45 -13.74 10.64 -2.40
N THR A 46 -14.91 10.40 -1.78
CA THR A 46 -15.95 11.41 -1.55
C THR A 46 -15.63 12.28 -0.35
N GLU A 47 -15.24 11.63 0.75
CA GLU A 47 -14.89 12.31 2.01
C GLU A 47 -13.39 12.67 2.07
N GLU A 48 -12.59 12.22 1.10
CA GLU A 48 -11.14 12.37 1.04
C GLU A 48 -10.41 11.82 2.28
N ILE A 49 -10.97 10.77 2.90
CA ILE A 49 -10.42 10.12 4.08
C ILE A 49 -9.68 8.85 3.69
N ILE A 50 -8.46 8.69 4.21
CA ILE A 50 -7.68 7.46 4.09
C ILE A 50 -7.74 6.70 5.42
N TYR A 51 -7.97 5.39 5.35
CA TYR A 51 -8.03 4.49 6.49
C TYR A 51 -6.91 3.46 6.42
N LEU A 52 -6.08 3.39 7.46
CA LEU A 52 -5.23 2.25 7.71
C LEU A 52 -6.05 1.19 8.43
N HIS A 53 -6.49 0.18 7.69
CA HIS A 53 -7.43 -0.83 8.18
C HIS A 53 -6.73 -1.92 9.00
N LYS A 54 -5.62 -2.46 8.46
CA LYS A 54 -4.92 -3.61 9.04
C LYS A 54 -3.45 -3.56 8.67
N GLN A 55 -2.62 -4.07 9.57
CA GLN A 55 -1.22 -4.38 9.25
C GLN A 55 -0.88 -5.82 9.64
N ILE A 56 -0.02 -6.43 8.85
CA ILE A 56 0.55 -7.75 9.11
C ILE A 56 2.06 -7.57 9.19
N THR A 57 2.65 -8.06 10.29
CA THR A 57 4.11 -8.16 10.43
C THR A 57 4.52 -9.57 10.05
N ILE A 58 5.36 -9.69 9.04
CA ILE A 58 5.93 -10.95 8.60
C ILE A 58 7.27 -11.13 9.33
N PRO A 59 7.50 -12.29 9.95
CA PRO A 59 8.75 -12.56 10.63
C PRO A 59 9.98 -12.38 9.72
N THR A 60 11.10 -12.05 10.32
CA THR A 60 12.37 -11.93 9.61
C THR A 60 12.79 -13.27 8.99
N GLY A 61 13.30 -13.22 7.79
CA GLY A 61 13.82 -14.40 7.08
C GLY A 61 12.83 -15.08 6.14
N GLU A 62 11.55 -14.66 6.11
CA GLU A 62 10.62 -15.12 5.08
C GLU A 62 10.96 -14.49 3.71
N THR A 63 10.68 -15.24 2.66
CA THR A 63 10.93 -14.85 1.27
C THR A 63 9.68 -14.21 0.64
N PRO A 64 9.81 -13.49 -0.48
CA PRO A 64 8.66 -12.97 -1.22
C PRO A 64 7.61 -14.02 -1.61
N ASP A 65 8.01 -15.25 -1.89
CA ASP A 65 7.08 -16.35 -2.17
C ASP A 65 6.22 -16.69 -0.94
N GLU A 66 6.77 -16.56 0.26
CA GLU A 66 6.02 -16.77 1.51
C GLU A 66 5.09 -15.60 1.81
N TYR A 67 5.48 -14.35 1.48
CA TYR A 67 4.61 -13.18 1.66
C TYR A 67 3.32 -13.28 0.87
N VAL A 68 3.35 -13.94 -0.28
CA VAL A 68 2.22 -14.10 -1.17
C VAL A 68 1.07 -14.85 -0.49
N HIS A 69 1.33 -15.74 0.46
CA HIS A 69 0.27 -16.42 1.22
C HIS A 69 -0.66 -15.45 1.93
N TYR A 70 -0.17 -14.28 2.33
CA TYR A 70 -0.98 -13.23 2.95
C TYR A 70 -1.79 -12.40 1.93
N LEU A 71 -1.52 -12.59 0.62
CA LEU A 71 -2.09 -11.81 -0.48
C LEU A 71 -2.95 -12.62 -1.44
N LEU A 72 -2.87 -13.98 -1.40
CA LEU A 72 -3.62 -14.85 -2.32
C LEU A 72 -5.07 -15.06 -1.93
N ASP A 73 -5.57 -14.34 -0.96
CA ASP A 73 -6.97 -14.39 -0.61
C ASP A 73 -7.81 -13.77 -1.75
N ARG A 74 -9.03 -14.27 -1.91
CA ARG A 74 -10.01 -13.79 -2.90
C ARG A 74 -10.18 -12.27 -2.86
N GLU A 75 -9.98 -11.70 -1.70
CA GLU A 75 -10.18 -10.29 -1.39
C GLU A 75 -9.08 -9.37 -1.87
N THR A 76 -7.85 -9.88 -1.89
CA THR A 76 -6.66 -9.12 -2.29
C THR A 76 -6.36 -9.23 -3.78
N LYS A 77 -6.99 -10.22 -4.45
CA LYS A 77 -6.77 -10.45 -5.88
C LYS A 77 -7.09 -9.21 -6.72
N GLY A 78 -6.07 -8.65 -7.36
CA GLY A 78 -6.12 -7.48 -8.23
C GLY A 78 -6.16 -6.14 -7.51
N VAL A 79 -6.10 -6.11 -6.17
CA VAL A 79 -5.85 -4.86 -5.43
C VAL A 79 -4.44 -4.37 -5.79
N PRO A 80 -4.25 -3.06 -6.10
CA PRO A 80 -2.92 -2.53 -6.38
C PRO A 80 -1.97 -2.69 -5.19
N ILE A 81 -0.73 -3.07 -5.49
CA ILE A 81 0.32 -3.26 -4.50
C ILE A 81 1.40 -2.20 -4.70
N ALA A 82 1.62 -1.38 -3.68
CA ALA A 82 2.69 -0.40 -3.63
C ALA A 82 3.92 -1.01 -2.92
N LEU A 83 5.01 -1.17 -3.67
CA LEU A 83 6.29 -1.61 -3.13
C LEU A 83 7.20 -0.40 -2.83
N PRO A 84 8.13 -0.51 -1.87
CA PRO A 84 9.14 0.49 -1.66
C PRO A 84 10.03 0.64 -2.91
N HIS A 85 10.82 1.72 -2.97
CA HIS A 85 11.62 2.08 -4.14
C HIS A 85 12.61 0.99 -4.57
N ASP A 86 13.01 0.12 -3.68
CA ASP A 86 13.95 -0.97 -3.90
C ASP A 86 13.26 -2.34 -4.12
N GLY A 87 11.94 -2.42 -4.01
CA GLY A 87 11.18 -3.64 -4.31
C GLY A 87 11.25 -4.09 -5.77
N GLY A 88 11.68 -3.21 -6.67
CA GLY A 88 11.99 -3.53 -8.06
C GLY A 88 13.48 -3.84 -8.33
N GLN A 89 14.34 -3.90 -7.30
CA GLN A 89 15.77 -4.21 -7.46
C GLN A 89 15.98 -5.72 -7.46
N PRO A 90 16.62 -6.28 -8.50
CA PRO A 90 16.92 -7.71 -8.58
C PRO A 90 17.82 -8.17 -7.43
N GLY A 91 17.57 -9.38 -6.92
CA GLY A 91 18.44 -10.07 -5.97
C GLY A 91 18.56 -9.45 -4.58
N ARG A 92 17.79 -8.39 -4.27
CA ARG A 92 17.91 -7.74 -2.96
C ARG A 92 17.16 -8.47 -1.85
N TYR A 93 15.96 -8.94 -2.16
CA TYR A 93 15.05 -9.60 -1.20
C TYR A 93 14.75 -11.04 -1.56
N THR A 94 15.26 -11.53 -2.69
CA THR A 94 15.03 -12.87 -3.21
C THR A 94 16.33 -13.66 -3.19
N LEU A 95 16.25 -14.98 -3.19
CA LEU A 95 17.39 -15.87 -3.38
C LEU A 95 17.77 -16.03 -4.87
N THR A 96 16.98 -15.43 -5.75
CA THR A 96 17.17 -15.43 -7.20
C THR A 96 17.59 -14.05 -7.69
N GLU A 97 17.90 -13.91 -8.97
CA GLU A 97 18.16 -12.60 -9.60
C GLU A 97 16.88 -11.76 -9.83
N GLN A 98 15.72 -12.31 -9.51
CA GLN A 98 14.44 -11.61 -9.66
C GLN A 98 14.25 -10.55 -8.55
N SER A 99 13.52 -9.50 -8.88
CA SER A 99 13.02 -8.54 -7.90
C SER A 99 11.75 -9.08 -7.22
N VAL A 100 11.36 -8.50 -6.07
CA VAL A 100 10.08 -8.82 -5.41
C VAL A 100 8.91 -8.57 -6.36
N ARG A 101 8.98 -7.51 -7.15
CA ARG A 101 7.95 -7.19 -8.14
C ARG A 101 7.79 -8.29 -9.17
N GLU A 102 8.89 -8.76 -9.78
CA GLU A 102 8.86 -9.83 -10.78
C GLU A 102 8.30 -11.13 -10.19
N VAL A 103 8.67 -11.47 -8.96
CA VAL A 103 8.07 -12.63 -8.27
C VAL A 103 6.55 -12.44 -8.12
N PHE A 104 6.09 -11.28 -7.67
CA PHE A 104 4.67 -11.01 -7.46
C PHE A 104 3.87 -11.01 -8.77
N GLU A 105 4.38 -10.34 -9.81
CA GLU A 105 3.69 -10.21 -11.10
C GLU A 105 3.76 -11.51 -11.92
N ASP A 106 4.96 -12.06 -12.12
CA ASP A 106 5.18 -13.16 -13.04
C ASP A 106 4.76 -14.52 -12.46
N SER A 107 5.05 -14.77 -11.18
CA SER A 107 4.75 -16.05 -10.55
C SER A 107 3.32 -16.12 -10.01
N TYR A 108 2.76 -15.02 -9.56
CA TYR A 108 1.49 -15.00 -8.84
C TYR A 108 0.40 -14.12 -9.46
N GLY A 109 0.72 -13.36 -10.50
CA GLY A 109 -0.24 -12.51 -11.20
C GLY A 109 -0.81 -11.38 -10.33
N LEU A 110 -0.03 -10.91 -9.35
CA LEU A 110 -0.41 -9.80 -8.49
C LEU A 110 -0.27 -8.46 -9.23
N ASN A 111 -1.05 -7.47 -8.83
CA ASN A 111 -1.11 -6.16 -9.49
C ASN A 111 -0.17 -5.16 -8.81
N CYS A 112 1.12 -5.19 -9.12
CA CYS A 112 2.07 -4.22 -8.58
C CYS A 112 1.98 -2.87 -9.31
N ILE A 113 2.04 -1.77 -8.55
CA ILE A 113 2.13 -0.42 -9.11
C ILE A 113 3.48 -0.27 -9.81
N PRO A 114 3.51 0.15 -11.09
CA PRO A 114 4.75 0.36 -11.81
C PRO A 114 5.63 1.45 -11.18
N GLY A 115 6.92 1.17 -11.01
CA GLY A 115 7.87 2.14 -10.49
C GLY A 115 7.84 2.26 -8.95
N ALA A 116 8.57 3.23 -8.45
CA ALA A 116 8.65 3.55 -7.03
C ALA A 116 7.61 4.60 -6.66
N ILE A 117 7.01 4.46 -5.48
CA ILE A 117 6.18 5.52 -4.90
C ILE A 117 7.12 6.57 -4.32
N LEU A 118 7.18 7.70 -4.98
CA LEU A 118 8.07 8.81 -4.62
C LEU A 118 7.25 10.04 -4.19
N ASN A 119 7.90 10.94 -3.47
CA ASN A 119 7.28 12.22 -3.14
C ASN A 119 6.99 13.03 -4.42
N PRO A 120 5.98 13.90 -4.44
CA PRO A 120 5.81 14.85 -5.52
C PRO A 120 7.09 15.69 -5.73
N PRO A 121 7.32 16.20 -6.95
CA PRO A 121 8.42 17.10 -7.20
C PRO A 121 8.36 18.32 -6.27
N ASN A 122 9.51 18.72 -5.72
CA ASN A 122 9.62 19.95 -4.96
C ASN A 122 9.59 21.19 -5.91
N ASP A 123 9.65 22.40 -5.35
CA ASP A 123 9.64 23.65 -6.10
C ASP A 123 10.75 23.75 -7.19
N GLN A 124 11.78 22.92 -7.08
CA GLN A 124 12.88 22.82 -8.06
C GLN A 124 12.64 21.68 -9.09
N GLY A 125 11.48 21.04 -9.06
CA GLY A 125 11.15 19.90 -9.92
C GLY A 125 11.87 18.60 -9.54
N LYS A 126 12.56 18.55 -8.38
CA LYS A 126 13.29 17.37 -7.94
C LYS A 126 12.36 16.42 -7.18
N VAL A 127 12.28 15.19 -7.67
CA VAL A 127 11.61 14.09 -7.00
C VAL A 127 12.54 13.46 -5.96
N THR A 128 12.03 13.17 -4.78
CA THR A 128 12.80 12.58 -3.67
C THR A 128 12.02 11.44 -3.03
N ASN A 129 12.72 10.60 -2.27
CA ASN A 129 12.11 9.57 -1.42
C ASN A 129 12.33 9.90 0.08
N HIS A 130 12.38 11.18 0.43
CA HIS A 130 12.62 11.56 1.82
C HIS A 130 11.39 11.27 2.69
N LYS A 131 11.57 10.47 3.74
CA LYS A 131 10.47 10.00 4.63
C LYS A 131 9.62 11.15 5.22
N ALA A 132 10.26 12.27 5.59
CA ALA A 132 9.61 13.39 6.26
C ALA A 132 8.36 13.91 5.54
N TYR A 133 8.33 13.91 4.20
CA TYR A 133 7.18 14.39 3.45
C TYR A 133 5.93 13.54 3.73
N GLY A 134 6.01 12.23 3.52
CA GLY A 134 4.87 11.34 3.73
C GLY A 134 4.45 11.25 5.21
N ILE A 135 5.43 11.29 6.13
CA ILE A 135 5.17 11.32 7.58
C ILE A 135 4.39 12.58 7.97
N ASN A 136 4.79 13.75 7.45
CA ASN A 136 4.05 14.99 7.70
C ASN A 136 2.62 14.94 7.15
N ILE A 137 2.41 14.33 5.98
CA ILE A 137 1.06 14.13 5.43
C ILE A 137 0.21 13.27 6.38
N MET A 138 0.74 12.13 6.84
CA MET A 138 0.01 11.28 7.78
C MET A 138 -0.29 12.00 9.09
N ARG A 139 0.70 12.72 9.67
CA ARG A 139 0.52 13.49 10.89
C ARG A 139 -0.58 14.55 10.72
N MET A 140 -0.50 15.37 9.66
CA MET A 140 -1.52 16.38 9.38
C MET A 140 -2.89 15.74 9.10
N GLY A 141 -2.90 14.58 8.45
CA GLY A 141 -4.12 13.81 8.20
C GLY A 141 -4.76 13.34 9.49
N MET A 142 -4.01 12.80 10.44
CA MET A 142 -4.51 12.41 11.77
C MET A 142 -5.07 13.62 12.53
N GLU A 143 -4.36 14.76 12.54
CA GLU A 143 -4.81 15.99 13.19
C GLU A 143 -6.14 16.52 12.61
N ARG A 144 -6.39 16.33 11.32
CA ARG A 144 -7.58 16.81 10.59
C ARG A 144 -8.68 15.77 10.43
N GLY A 145 -8.44 14.53 10.82
CA GLY A 145 -9.37 13.41 10.61
C GLY A 145 -9.43 12.90 9.16
N SER A 146 -8.48 13.27 8.30
CA SER A 146 -8.38 12.76 6.92
C SER A 146 -7.44 11.55 6.77
N PHE A 147 -6.76 11.15 7.83
CA PHE A 147 -6.06 9.86 7.95
C PHE A 147 -6.46 9.23 9.27
N MET A 148 -7.10 8.08 9.20
CA MET A 148 -7.61 7.34 10.33
C MET A 148 -6.94 5.97 10.44
N VAL A 149 -6.64 5.56 11.67
CA VAL A 149 -5.94 4.31 11.95
C VAL A 149 -6.84 3.42 12.78
N ASN A 150 -7.02 2.18 12.33
CA ASN A 150 -7.75 1.17 13.08
C ASN A 150 -6.99 0.84 14.37
N GLU A 151 -7.72 0.70 15.48
CA GLU A 151 -7.14 0.38 16.78
C GLU A 151 -6.38 -0.97 16.82
N SER A 152 -6.71 -1.89 15.91
CA SER A 152 -6.00 -3.16 15.73
C SER A 152 -4.56 -2.98 15.19
N CYS A 153 -4.24 -1.83 14.60
CA CYS A 153 -2.89 -1.49 14.13
C CYS A 153 -2.00 -1.02 15.31
N THR A 154 -1.91 -1.85 16.34
CA THR A 154 -1.27 -1.49 17.62
C THR A 154 0.20 -1.11 17.47
N LYS A 155 0.93 -1.80 16.60
CA LYS A 155 2.35 -1.52 16.33
C LYS A 155 2.55 -0.15 15.67
N PHE A 156 1.76 0.18 14.66
CA PHE A 156 1.76 1.52 14.08
C PHE A 156 1.51 2.59 15.15
N LEU A 157 0.51 2.37 16.00
CA LEU A 157 0.17 3.31 17.06
C LEU A 157 1.27 3.45 18.13
N GLU A 158 2.01 2.37 18.44
CA GLU A 158 3.18 2.39 19.31
C GLU A 158 4.32 3.19 18.68
N GLU A 159 4.67 2.90 17.43
CA GLU A 159 5.71 3.63 16.68
C GLU A 159 5.35 5.11 16.58
N ALA A 160 4.10 5.44 16.15
CA ALA A 160 3.65 6.83 15.98
C ALA A 160 3.70 7.66 17.26
N ARG A 161 3.45 7.05 18.44
CA ARG A 161 3.57 7.74 19.73
C ARG A 161 5.01 8.04 20.14
N ASN A 162 5.94 7.20 19.72
CA ASN A 162 7.35 7.30 20.06
C ASN A 162 8.20 7.91 18.94
N TYR A 163 7.56 8.23 17.81
CA TYR A 163 8.24 8.71 16.62
C TYR A 163 8.85 10.09 16.85
N ALA A 164 10.16 10.15 16.77
CA ALA A 164 10.93 11.37 16.96
C ALA A 164 11.97 11.53 15.85
N ILE A 165 12.40 12.76 15.64
CA ILE A 165 13.55 13.08 14.80
C ILE A 165 14.65 13.58 15.71
N ASP A 166 15.83 12.97 15.68
CA ASP A 166 16.97 13.40 16.45
C ASP A 166 17.60 14.69 15.90
N ASP A 167 18.54 15.27 16.64
CA ASP A 167 19.24 16.51 16.26
C ASP A 167 20.05 16.37 14.95
N LEU A 168 20.27 15.16 14.46
CA LEU A 168 20.94 14.87 13.21
C LEU A 168 19.94 14.63 12.04
N GLY A 169 18.64 14.77 12.30
CA GLY A 169 17.59 14.55 11.32
C GLY A 169 17.28 13.07 11.03
N ARG A 170 17.71 12.15 11.91
CA ARG A 170 17.40 10.74 11.80
C ARG A 170 16.11 10.43 12.51
N PHE A 171 15.32 9.56 11.89
CA PHE A 171 14.06 9.08 12.46
C PHE A 171 14.32 8.00 13.51
N SER A 172 13.42 7.91 14.50
CA SER A 172 13.46 6.82 15.49
C SER A 172 13.22 5.47 14.81
N ASP A 173 13.84 4.44 15.38
CA ASP A 173 13.75 3.06 14.98
C ASP A 173 13.13 2.25 16.16
N PRO A 174 12.22 1.27 15.93
CA PRO A 174 11.71 0.81 14.64
C PRO A 174 10.67 1.76 14.04
N ASP A 175 10.56 1.81 12.69
CA ASP A 175 9.58 2.60 11.95
C ASP A 175 8.92 1.84 10.77
N ASP A 176 9.04 0.51 10.74
CA ASP A 176 8.59 -0.36 9.64
C ASP A 176 7.09 -0.23 9.38
N HIS A 177 6.26 -0.12 10.45
CA HIS A 177 4.81 0.02 10.34
C HIS A 177 4.42 1.41 9.83
N ILE A 178 5.15 2.44 10.23
CA ILE A 178 4.98 3.81 9.73
C ILE A 178 5.40 3.87 8.26
N ASP A 179 6.52 3.28 7.89
CA ASP A 179 7.02 3.33 6.51
C ASP A 179 6.12 2.56 5.54
N SER A 180 5.62 1.39 5.92
CA SER A 180 4.64 0.66 5.13
C SER A 180 3.36 1.49 4.90
N ALA A 181 2.79 2.09 5.96
CA ALA A 181 1.62 2.95 5.85
C ALA A 181 1.89 4.21 5.02
N ARG A 182 3.07 4.84 5.18
CA ARG A 182 3.51 6.01 4.42
C ARG A 182 3.51 5.77 2.92
N ILE A 183 4.06 4.64 2.48
CA ILE A 183 4.07 4.24 1.07
C ILE A 183 2.64 4.12 0.55
N GLY A 184 1.76 3.47 1.30
CA GLY A 184 0.36 3.30 0.93
C GLY A 184 -0.41 4.62 0.86
N VAL A 185 -0.24 5.50 1.83
CA VAL A 185 -0.87 6.83 1.84
C VAL A 185 -0.42 7.65 0.63
N LEU A 186 0.88 7.68 0.32
CA LEU A 186 1.40 8.37 -0.86
C LEU A 186 0.85 7.80 -2.17
N ALA A 187 0.76 6.47 -2.28
CA ALA A 187 0.20 5.82 -3.45
C ALA A 187 -1.28 6.17 -3.67
N LEU A 188 -2.09 6.17 -2.61
CA LEU A 188 -3.51 6.56 -2.68
C LEU A 188 -3.69 8.03 -3.08
N ILE A 189 -2.89 8.93 -2.53
CA ILE A 189 -2.93 10.37 -2.89
C ILE A 189 -2.54 10.56 -4.36
N GLN A 190 -1.66 9.73 -4.90
CA GLN A 190 -1.25 9.76 -6.30
C GLN A 190 -2.26 9.06 -7.25
N GLY A 191 -3.37 8.55 -6.72
CA GLY A 191 -4.45 7.96 -7.52
C GLY A 191 -4.19 6.51 -7.93
N HIS A 192 -3.37 5.77 -7.21
CA HIS A 192 -3.09 4.36 -7.48
C HIS A 192 -4.10 3.39 -6.83
N GLY A 193 -5.06 3.88 -6.06
CA GLY A 193 -6.13 3.06 -5.50
C GLY A 193 -7.08 2.53 -6.59
N GLU A 194 -7.67 1.36 -6.36
CA GLU A 194 -8.68 0.78 -7.26
C GLU A 194 -9.98 0.51 -6.50
N SER A 195 -11.10 1.01 -7.03
CA SER A 195 -12.43 0.70 -6.50
C SER A 195 -12.98 -0.59 -7.10
N VAL A 196 -13.89 -1.25 -6.38
CA VAL A 196 -14.57 -2.47 -6.88
C VAL A 196 -15.36 -2.17 -8.16
N VAL A 197 -15.93 -0.97 -8.27
CA VAL A 197 -16.70 -0.52 -9.45
C VAL A 197 -15.80 -0.31 -10.65
N SER A 198 -14.67 0.37 -10.49
CA SER A 198 -13.72 0.57 -11.60
C SER A 198 -13.21 -0.76 -12.14
N ARG A 199 -13.02 -1.74 -11.26
CA ARG A 199 -12.60 -3.09 -11.60
C ARG A 199 -13.64 -3.85 -12.40
N ALA A 200 -14.93 -3.80 -12.02
CA ALA A 200 -16.01 -4.41 -12.77
C ALA A 200 -16.11 -3.82 -14.19
N ASN A 201 -15.96 -2.50 -14.33
CA ASN A 201 -15.98 -1.82 -15.60
C ASN A 201 -14.77 -2.18 -16.49
N SER A 202 -13.57 -2.33 -15.91
CA SER A 202 -12.38 -2.75 -16.66
C SER A 202 -12.49 -4.19 -17.17
N PHE A 203 -13.11 -5.07 -16.39
CA PHE A 203 -13.39 -6.45 -16.79
C PHE A 203 -14.44 -6.52 -17.91
N ALA A 204 -15.50 -5.72 -17.82
CA ALA A 204 -16.51 -5.62 -18.86
C ALA A 204 -15.92 -5.08 -20.17
N ALA A 205 -15.11 -4.01 -20.10
CA ALA A 205 -14.44 -3.43 -21.27
C ALA A 205 -13.51 -4.42 -21.99
N LYS A 206 -12.74 -5.22 -21.25
CA LYS A 206 -11.87 -6.28 -21.81
C LYS A 206 -12.66 -7.43 -22.45
N ARG A 207 -13.84 -7.75 -21.92
CA ARG A 207 -14.68 -8.86 -22.41
C ARG A 207 -15.46 -8.50 -23.66
N PHE A 208 -15.73 -7.22 -23.90
CA PHE A 208 -16.50 -6.69 -25.01
C PHE A 208 -15.66 -5.87 -26.01
N ALA A 209 -14.33 -5.87 -25.87
CA ALA A 209 -13.47 -5.27 -26.89
C ALA A 209 -13.67 -6.00 -28.21
N PRO A 210 -13.92 -5.29 -29.33
CA PRO A 210 -14.04 -5.92 -30.65
C PRO A 210 -12.75 -6.68 -30.95
N ILE A 211 -12.89 -7.92 -31.39
CA ILE A 211 -11.78 -8.67 -31.96
C ILE A 211 -11.43 -7.95 -33.26
N GLU A 212 -10.35 -7.17 -33.26
CA GLU A 212 -9.81 -6.62 -34.51
C GLU A 212 -9.38 -7.78 -35.39
N GLY A 213 -10.29 -8.16 -36.30
CA GLY A 213 -10.01 -9.15 -37.32
C GLY A 213 -8.91 -8.61 -38.20
N LYS A 214 -7.74 -9.26 -38.20
CA LYS A 214 -6.78 -9.11 -39.28
C LYS A 214 -7.47 -9.59 -40.56
N VAL A 215 -7.93 -8.64 -41.36
CA VAL A 215 -8.27 -8.92 -42.75
C VAL A 215 -6.93 -9.07 -43.50
N GLN A 216 -6.67 -10.29 -43.97
CA GLN A 216 -5.59 -10.56 -44.90
C GLN A 216 -6.00 -10.12 -46.29
#